data_4af9c5b73a031ff3b98db97ac77fcb02
#
_entry.id   4af9c5b73a031ff3b98db97ac77fcb02
#
_cell.length_a   1.000
_cell.length_b   1.000
_cell.length_c   1.000
_cell.angle_alpha   90.00
_cell.angle_beta   90.00
_cell.angle_gamma   90.00
#
_symmetry.space_group_name_H-M   'P 1'
#
loop_
_entity.id
_entity.type
_entity.pdbx_description
1 polymer ?
#
loop_
_entity_poly.entity_id
_entity_poly.type
_entity_poly.pdbx_seq_one_letter_code
_entity_poly.pdbx_strand_id
1 'polypeptide(L)'
;MKINVTIKGITPIIMNRFTEENEVSVTGGTSAVQIGDKGTPRAQAEKKRYADKEGNLYIPGPNIFACLINAGKFHKVGKSKVTTQKSSLIPAGITVEEIVVPMSNGNGGKPQWEVDSRSVVIPSTGGRIMCHRPRVDEWGAKFSLDVDTEMFQPNFVRKLMDDAGKKVGLCDYRPERKGPFGRFVVTGWEEE
;
A
#
# COMPACT_ATOMS: atom_id res chain seq x y z
N MET A 1 -2.61 -16.01 17.40
CA MET A 1 -1.44 -15.31 18.00
C MET A 1 -1.41 -13.92 17.43
N LYS A 2 -1.35 -12.94 18.28
CA LYS A 2 -1.24 -11.53 17.87
C LYS A 2 0.23 -11.12 17.75
N ILE A 3 0.55 -10.38 16.70
CA ILE A 3 1.89 -9.83 16.48
C ILE A 3 1.77 -8.33 16.21
N ASN A 4 2.36 -7.51 17.07
CA ASN A 4 2.43 -6.06 16.89
C ASN A 4 3.65 -5.70 16.04
N VAL A 5 3.41 -5.07 14.89
CA VAL A 5 4.42 -4.77 13.88
C VAL A 5 4.61 -3.26 13.76
N THR A 6 5.86 -2.82 13.82
CA THR A 6 6.22 -1.43 13.46
C THR A 6 7.06 -1.45 12.19
N ILE A 7 6.67 -0.65 11.22
CA ILE A 7 7.40 -0.48 9.96
C ILE A 7 7.88 0.97 9.79
N LYS A 8 9.01 1.12 9.10
CA LYS A 8 9.56 2.40 8.69
C LYS A 8 9.83 2.41 7.18
N GLY A 9 9.35 3.43 6.49
CA GLY A 9 9.64 3.64 5.08
C GLY A 9 11.13 3.89 4.83
N ILE A 10 11.66 3.24 3.79
CA ILE A 10 13.04 3.46 3.29
C ILE A 10 13.05 4.15 1.94
N THR A 11 11.89 4.25 1.30
CA THR A 11 11.64 5.10 0.13
C THR A 11 10.33 5.86 0.34
N PRO A 12 10.14 7.02 -0.30
CA PRO A 12 8.88 7.72 -0.23
C PRO A 12 7.69 6.81 -0.59
N ILE A 13 6.52 7.10 -0.04
CA ILE A 13 5.27 6.42 -0.42
C ILE A 13 4.39 7.37 -1.23
N ILE A 14 3.76 6.86 -2.30
CA ILE A 14 2.84 7.62 -3.15
C ILE A 14 1.45 7.03 -2.99
N MET A 15 0.48 7.88 -2.66
CA MET A 15 -0.92 7.48 -2.54
C MET A 15 -1.65 7.71 -3.86
N ASN A 16 -2.64 6.88 -4.13
CA ASN A 16 -3.51 7.03 -5.30
C ASN A 16 -4.89 6.44 -4.98
N ARG A 17 -5.61 7.10 -4.07
CA ARG A 17 -6.96 6.71 -3.71
C ARG A 17 -7.86 6.83 -4.95
N PHE A 18 -8.72 5.84 -5.15
CA PHE A 18 -9.77 5.92 -6.15
C PHE A 18 -10.78 7.00 -5.74
N THR A 19 -10.99 7.98 -6.60
CA THR A 19 -11.86 9.13 -6.29
C THR A 19 -13.30 8.87 -6.74
N GLU A 20 -14.26 9.54 -6.12
CA GLU A 20 -15.68 9.48 -6.50
C GLU A 20 -15.90 9.87 -7.98
N GLU A 21 -15.13 10.83 -8.50
CA GLU A 21 -15.17 11.20 -9.92
C GLU A 21 -14.77 10.03 -10.83
N ASN A 22 -13.78 9.22 -10.42
CA ASN A 22 -13.41 8.02 -11.15
C ASN A 22 -14.47 6.92 -11.04
N GLU A 23 -15.15 6.82 -9.91
CA GLU A 23 -16.24 5.87 -9.69
C GLU A 23 -17.43 6.17 -10.61
N VAL A 24 -17.86 7.42 -10.67
CA VAL A 24 -18.92 7.88 -11.57
C VAL A 24 -18.54 7.63 -13.03
N SER A 25 -17.30 7.89 -13.40
CA SER A 25 -16.80 7.66 -14.77
C SER A 25 -16.83 6.18 -15.17
N VAL A 26 -16.45 5.28 -14.26
CA VAL A 26 -16.47 3.82 -14.51
C VAL A 26 -17.92 3.30 -14.57
N THR A 27 -18.78 3.74 -13.66
CA THR A 27 -20.19 3.29 -13.59
C THR A 27 -21.04 3.85 -14.74
N GLY A 28 -20.75 5.08 -15.18
CA GLY A 28 -21.46 5.74 -16.28
C GLY A 28 -21.01 5.32 -17.68
N GLY A 29 -20.04 4.41 -17.83
CA GLY A 29 -19.54 3.96 -19.13
C GLY A 29 -18.85 5.06 -19.96
N THR A 30 -18.60 6.22 -19.37
CA THR A 30 -17.89 7.33 -20.02
C THR A 30 -16.39 7.15 -19.82
N SER A 31 -15.63 7.25 -20.92
CA SER A 31 -14.18 7.23 -20.86
C SER A 31 -13.66 8.28 -19.87
N ALA A 32 -12.73 7.89 -19.00
CA ALA A 32 -12.16 8.73 -17.93
C ALA A 32 -11.42 10.01 -18.41
N VAL A 33 -11.47 10.32 -19.68
CA VAL A 33 -10.89 11.52 -20.28
C VAL A 33 -11.99 12.58 -20.41
N GLN A 34 -12.49 13.06 -19.30
CA GLN A 34 -13.16 14.36 -19.33
C GLN A 34 -12.08 15.43 -19.41
N ILE A 35 -12.03 16.08 -20.58
CA ILE A 35 -11.28 17.31 -20.82
C ILE A 35 -12.06 18.44 -20.10
N GLY A 36 -11.96 18.48 -18.79
CA GLY A 36 -12.51 19.52 -17.93
C GLY A 36 -11.43 20.09 -17.04
N ASP A 37 -11.65 21.23 -16.45
CA ASP A 37 -10.75 21.80 -15.45
C ASP A 37 -10.69 20.85 -14.25
N LYS A 38 -9.59 20.12 -14.15
CA LYS A 38 -9.32 19.19 -13.04
C LYS A 38 -8.81 19.91 -11.79
N GLY A 39 -8.74 21.21 -11.81
CA GLY A 39 -8.17 22.03 -10.76
C GLY A 39 -6.64 22.00 -10.72
N THR A 40 -6.07 22.65 -9.71
CA THR A 40 -4.61 22.72 -9.54
C THR A 40 -4.00 21.34 -9.25
N PRO A 41 -2.70 21.12 -9.53
CA PRO A 41 -1.99 19.90 -9.17
C PRO A 41 -2.16 19.50 -7.69
N ARG A 42 -2.18 20.51 -6.80
CA ARG A 42 -2.38 20.30 -5.37
C ARG A 42 -3.78 19.78 -5.06
N ALA A 43 -4.81 20.37 -5.64
CA ALA A 43 -6.20 19.95 -5.45
C ALA A 43 -6.45 18.53 -5.98
N GLN A 44 -5.85 18.18 -7.12
CA GLN A 44 -5.92 16.83 -7.67
C GLN A 44 -5.22 15.79 -6.78
N ALA A 45 -4.04 16.11 -6.27
CA ALA A 45 -3.31 15.23 -5.37
C ALA A 45 -4.06 15.08 -4.03
N GLU A 46 -4.65 16.15 -3.52
CA GLU A 46 -5.39 16.13 -2.26
C GLU A 46 -6.54 15.13 -2.24
N LYS A 47 -7.31 15.04 -3.32
CA LYS A 47 -8.40 14.06 -3.49
C LYS A 47 -7.92 12.61 -3.45
N LYS A 48 -6.66 12.36 -3.76
CA LYS A 48 -6.05 11.01 -3.82
C LYS A 48 -5.36 10.58 -2.53
N ARG A 49 -5.42 11.39 -1.48
CA ARG A 49 -4.89 11.02 -0.17
C ARG A 49 -5.75 9.95 0.50
N TYR A 50 -5.10 9.05 1.20
CA TYR A 50 -5.73 8.28 2.26
C TYR A 50 -5.65 9.12 3.53
N ALA A 51 -6.69 9.87 3.83
CA ALA A 51 -6.81 10.71 5.00
C ALA A 51 -8.17 10.50 5.69
N ASP A 52 -8.18 10.56 7.01
CA ASP A 52 -9.38 10.54 7.82
C ASP A 52 -10.11 11.90 7.77
N LYS A 53 -11.22 12.02 8.49
CA LYS A 53 -12.02 13.26 8.56
C LYS A 53 -11.26 14.45 9.17
N GLU A 54 -10.24 14.17 9.96
CA GLU A 54 -9.38 15.15 10.62
C GLU A 54 -8.14 15.49 9.77
N GLY A 55 -7.98 14.86 8.62
CA GLY A 55 -6.86 15.06 7.70
C GLY A 55 -5.60 14.28 8.06
N ASN A 56 -5.65 13.36 9.03
CA ASN A 56 -4.51 12.50 9.36
C ASN A 56 -4.34 11.44 8.28
N LEU A 57 -3.10 11.28 7.82
CA LEU A 57 -2.78 10.28 6.80
C LEU A 57 -2.76 8.87 7.38
N TYR A 58 -3.21 7.91 6.58
CA TYR A 58 -3.20 6.50 6.95
C TYR A 58 -2.84 5.59 5.77
N ILE A 59 -2.45 4.36 6.08
CA ILE A 59 -2.32 3.28 5.11
C ILE A 59 -3.56 2.39 5.27
N PRO A 60 -4.32 2.09 4.20
CA PRO A 60 -5.40 1.12 4.30
C PRO A 60 -4.86 -0.27 4.70
N GLY A 61 -5.43 -0.90 5.72
CA GLY A 61 -5.09 -2.27 6.11
C GLY A 61 -5.14 -3.27 4.94
N PRO A 62 -6.14 -3.19 4.05
CA PRO A 62 -6.16 -4.00 2.82
C PRO A 62 -4.93 -3.84 1.92
N ASN A 63 -4.26 -2.69 1.90
CA ASN A 63 -3.01 -2.51 1.14
C ASN A 63 -1.85 -3.29 1.78
N ILE A 64 -1.79 -3.32 3.11
CA ILE A 64 -0.81 -4.13 3.86
C ILE A 64 -1.09 -5.61 3.62
N PHE A 65 -2.34 -6.01 3.72
CA PHE A 65 -2.76 -7.39 3.48
C PHE A 65 -2.44 -7.86 2.04
N ALA A 66 -2.74 -7.04 1.04
CA ALA A 66 -2.39 -7.33 -0.36
C ALA A 66 -0.86 -7.41 -0.56
N CYS A 67 -0.08 -6.59 0.17
CA CYS A 67 1.37 -6.64 0.15
C CYS A 67 1.89 -7.99 0.66
N LEU A 68 1.32 -8.50 1.76
CA LEU A 68 1.65 -9.84 2.30
C LEU A 68 1.29 -10.96 1.32
N ILE A 69 0.09 -10.92 0.72
CA ILE A 69 -0.32 -11.90 -0.29
C ILE A 69 0.69 -11.93 -1.43
N ASN A 70 1.10 -10.78 -1.94
CA ASN A 70 2.05 -10.70 -3.03
C ASN A 70 3.47 -11.12 -2.63
N ALA A 71 3.89 -10.88 -1.40
CA ALA A 71 5.15 -11.39 -0.86
C ALA A 71 5.19 -12.92 -0.79
N GLY A 72 4.04 -13.56 -0.56
CA GLY A 72 3.90 -15.02 -0.58
C GLY A 72 4.38 -15.71 -1.86
N LYS A 73 4.47 -14.97 -2.98
CA LYS A 73 5.03 -15.48 -4.25
C LYS A 73 6.51 -15.90 -4.13
N PHE A 74 7.22 -15.30 -3.19
CA PHE A 74 8.65 -15.55 -2.94
C PHE A 74 8.90 -16.66 -1.90
N HIS A 75 7.83 -17.19 -1.28
CA HIS A 75 7.89 -18.16 -0.19
C HIS A 75 7.23 -19.48 -0.55
N LYS A 76 7.65 -20.52 0.16
CA LYS A 76 7.09 -21.88 0.05
C LYS A 76 6.74 -22.42 1.44
N VAL A 77 5.68 -23.22 1.51
CA VAL A 77 5.36 -24.10 2.64
C VAL A 77 5.43 -25.52 2.11
N GLY A 78 6.39 -26.31 2.62
CA GLY A 78 6.73 -27.59 2.04
C GLY A 78 7.22 -27.43 0.59
N LYS A 79 6.60 -28.15 -0.35
CA LYS A 79 6.93 -28.09 -1.78
C LYS A 79 6.14 -27.04 -2.55
N SER A 80 5.07 -26.47 -1.96
CA SER A 80 4.14 -25.57 -2.64
C SER A 80 4.46 -24.11 -2.37
N LYS A 81 4.23 -23.22 -3.37
CA LYS A 81 4.29 -21.77 -3.17
C LYS A 81 3.14 -21.31 -2.28
N VAL A 82 3.40 -20.36 -1.40
CA VAL A 82 2.40 -19.76 -0.51
C VAL A 82 1.37 -18.95 -1.31
N THR A 83 1.81 -18.26 -2.34
CA THR A 83 0.95 -17.53 -3.27
C THR A 83 1.32 -17.90 -4.71
N THR A 84 0.31 -18.22 -5.49
CA THR A 84 0.38 -18.47 -6.93
C THR A 84 -0.40 -17.39 -7.70
N GLN A 85 -0.56 -17.54 -9.01
CA GLN A 85 -1.43 -16.65 -9.80
C GLN A 85 -2.92 -16.85 -9.48
N LYS A 86 -3.32 -18.04 -9.02
CA LYS A 86 -4.73 -18.43 -8.83
C LYS A 86 -5.17 -18.41 -7.37
N SER A 87 -4.26 -18.60 -6.42
CA SER A 87 -4.59 -18.79 -5.00
C SER A 87 -3.48 -18.32 -4.07
N SER A 88 -3.84 -18.05 -2.82
CA SER A 88 -2.91 -17.75 -1.73
C SER A 88 -3.37 -18.44 -0.46
N LEU A 89 -2.42 -18.93 0.33
CA LEU A 89 -2.66 -19.46 1.68
C LEU A 89 -2.71 -18.34 2.73
N ILE A 90 -2.19 -17.15 2.42
CA ILE A 90 -2.12 -16.04 3.38
C ILE A 90 -3.48 -15.69 3.99
N PRO A 91 -4.57 -15.53 3.21
CA PRO A 91 -5.88 -15.18 3.76
C PRO A 91 -6.46 -16.19 4.76
N ALA A 92 -6.00 -17.44 4.72
CA ALA A 92 -6.48 -18.48 5.61
C ALA A 92 -5.83 -18.45 7.01
N GLY A 93 -4.63 -17.85 7.13
CA GLY A 93 -3.91 -17.88 8.39
C GLY A 93 -3.26 -16.57 8.83
N ILE A 94 -3.45 -15.47 8.09
CA ILE A 94 -2.94 -14.15 8.49
C ILE A 94 -4.00 -13.09 8.21
N THR A 95 -4.30 -12.26 9.21
CA THR A 95 -5.21 -11.11 9.10
C THR A 95 -4.52 -9.85 9.60
N VAL A 96 -4.74 -8.72 8.94
CA VAL A 96 -4.39 -7.39 9.44
C VAL A 96 -5.59 -6.87 10.21
N GLU A 97 -5.44 -6.60 11.52
CA GLU A 97 -6.57 -6.25 12.37
C GLU A 97 -7.14 -4.87 12.05
N GLU A 98 -6.30 -3.90 11.74
CA GLU A 98 -6.72 -2.54 11.49
C GLU A 98 -7.11 -2.33 10.01
N ILE A 99 -8.30 -1.77 9.77
CA ILE A 99 -8.72 -1.31 8.45
C ILE A 99 -8.02 0.00 8.08
N VAL A 100 -7.83 0.87 9.07
CA VAL A 100 -7.16 2.18 8.96
C VAL A 100 -5.92 2.16 9.84
N VAL A 101 -4.75 2.17 9.23
CA VAL A 101 -3.46 2.15 9.93
C VAL A 101 -2.87 3.56 9.92
N PRO A 102 -2.86 4.28 11.05
CA PRO A 102 -2.34 5.65 11.11
C PRO A 102 -0.88 5.72 10.69
N MET A 103 -0.55 6.74 9.90
CA MET A 103 0.84 7.01 9.52
C MET A 103 1.50 7.97 10.51
N SER A 104 2.79 7.74 10.75
CA SER A 104 3.69 8.66 11.43
C SER A 104 4.83 9.07 10.49
N ASN A 105 5.61 10.09 10.88
CA ASN A 105 6.85 10.47 10.17
C ASN A 105 8.06 9.58 10.52
N GLY A 106 7.82 8.40 11.09
CA GLY A 106 8.88 7.49 11.55
C GLY A 106 9.49 7.85 12.91
N ASN A 107 9.21 9.06 13.45
CA ASN A 107 9.64 9.54 14.76
C ASN A 107 8.44 9.82 15.69
N GLY A 108 7.25 9.35 15.33
CA GLY A 108 6.01 9.50 16.12
C GLY A 108 5.21 10.78 15.83
N GLY A 109 5.71 11.70 15.01
CA GLY A 109 5.00 12.91 14.60
C GLY A 109 4.10 12.67 13.37
N LYS A 110 3.29 13.71 13.02
CA LYS A 110 2.46 13.67 11.81
C LYS A 110 3.32 13.76 10.55
N PRO A 111 3.10 12.90 9.55
CA PRO A 111 3.82 12.95 8.29
C PRO A 111 3.37 14.15 7.45
N GLN A 112 4.33 14.76 6.74
CA GLN A 112 4.05 15.81 5.76
C GLN A 112 3.96 15.20 4.37
N TRP A 113 3.19 15.80 3.48
CA TRP A 113 3.05 15.33 2.11
C TRP A 113 3.23 16.45 1.09
N GLU A 114 3.76 16.07 -0.05
CA GLU A 114 3.99 16.93 -1.20
C GLU A 114 3.31 16.40 -2.45
N VAL A 115 3.26 17.21 -3.51
CA VAL A 115 2.70 16.79 -4.80
C VAL A 115 3.79 16.14 -5.65
N ASP A 116 3.61 14.86 -5.98
CA ASP A 116 4.37 14.18 -7.03
C ASP A 116 3.63 14.31 -8.36
N SER A 117 4.25 14.97 -9.32
CA SER A 117 3.69 15.19 -10.67
C SER A 117 4.47 14.41 -11.70
N ARG A 118 3.86 13.39 -12.30
CA ARG A 118 4.51 12.53 -13.30
C ARG A 118 3.63 12.30 -14.52
N SER A 119 4.27 12.23 -15.68
CA SER A 119 3.63 11.75 -16.89
C SER A 119 3.46 10.23 -16.79
N VAL A 120 2.23 9.76 -16.97
CA VAL A 120 1.90 8.33 -17.03
C VAL A 120 1.31 7.99 -18.39
N VAL A 121 1.57 6.76 -18.85
CA VAL A 121 1.02 6.25 -20.11
C VAL A 121 -0.34 5.64 -19.86
N ILE A 122 -1.32 5.97 -20.68
CA ILE A 122 -2.64 5.30 -20.68
C ILE A 122 -2.50 4.01 -21.47
N PRO A 123 -2.66 2.82 -20.85
CA PRO A 123 -2.40 1.54 -21.52
C PRO A 123 -3.26 1.32 -22.78
N SER A 124 -4.50 1.80 -22.78
CA SER A 124 -5.45 1.59 -23.89
C SER A 124 -5.17 2.43 -25.12
N THR A 125 -4.57 3.61 -24.97
CA THR A 125 -4.37 4.55 -26.07
C THR A 125 -2.89 4.84 -26.39
N GLY A 126 -1.97 4.46 -25.48
CA GLY A 126 -0.56 4.85 -25.55
C GLY A 126 -0.31 6.34 -25.29
N GLY A 127 -1.36 7.14 -25.13
CA GLY A 127 -1.27 8.56 -24.80
C GLY A 127 -0.66 8.81 -23.43
N ARG A 128 -0.14 10.02 -23.21
CA ARG A 128 0.43 10.43 -21.92
C ARG A 128 -0.44 11.48 -21.25
N ILE A 129 -0.64 11.31 -19.95
CA ILE A 129 -1.30 12.31 -19.11
C ILE A 129 -0.42 12.67 -17.92
N MET A 130 -0.57 13.89 -17.41
CA MET A 130 0.02 14.27 -16.12
C MET A 130 -0.84 13.71 -15.00
N CYS A 131 -0.19 13.00 -14.08
CA CYS A 131 -0.82 12.47 -12.88
C CYS A 131 -0.19 13.13 -11.66
N HIS A 132 -1.05 13.78 -10.85
CA HIS A 132 -0.66 14.42 -9.61
C HIS A 132 -1.11 13.57 -8.44
N ARG A 133 -0.17 13.20 -7.54
CA ARG A 133 -0.41 12.28 -6.43
C ARG A 133 0.28 12.78 -5.17
N PRO A 134 -0.27 12.50 -3.99
CA PRO A 134 0.41 12.82 -2.73
C PRO A 134 1.59 11.88 -2.52
N ARG A 135 2.74 12.46 -2.19
CA ARG A 135 3.98 11.78 -1.82
C ARG A 135 4.33 12.11 -0.38
N VAL A 136 4.66 11.10 0.40
CA VAL A 136 5.16 11.24 1.76
C VAL A 136 6.58 10.68 1.81
N ASP A 137 7.57 11.52 2.13
CA ASP A 137 8.97 11.15 2.07
C ASP A 137 9.40 10.37 3.32
N GLU A 138 9.01 10.84 4.49
CA GLU A 138 9.27 10.18 5.77
C GLU A 138 7.98 9.61 6.35
N TRP A 139 7.92 8.31 6.49
CA TRP A 139 6.73 7.63 6.96
C TRP A 139 7.05 6.34 7.72
N GLY A 140 6.14 5.98 8.58
CA GLY A 140 6.09 4.73 9.32
C GLY A 140 4.67 4.42 9.74
N ALA A 141 4.45 3.20 10.21
CA ALA A 141 3.14 2.77 10.70
C ALA A 141 3.29 1.66 11.73
N LYS A 142 2.28 1.54 12.60
CA LYS A 142 2.13 0.43 13.55
C LYS A 142 0.79 -0.24 13.31
N PHE A 143 0.78 -1.55 13.30
CA PHE A 143 -0.43 -2.37 13.11
C PHE A 143 -0.23 -3.75 13.72
N SER A 144 -1.32 -4.50 13.84
CA SER A 144 -1.35 -5.83 14.40
C SER A 144 -1.71 -6.87 13.35
N LEU A 145 -1.06 -8.01 13.44
CA LEU A 145 -1.40 -9.21 12.68
C LEU A 145 -2.01 -10.23 13.63
N ASP A 146 -3.13 -10.83 13.24
CA ASP A 146 -3.58 -12.09 13.80
C ASP A 146 -3.08 -13.24 12.93
N VAL A 147 -2.39 -14.19 13.54
CA VAL A 147 -1.68 -15.29 12.89
C VAL A 147 -2.12 -16.62 13.44
N ASP A 148 -2.58 -17.49 12.55
CA ASP A 148 -2.77 -18.92 12.85
C ASP A 148 -1.39 -19.61 12.87
N THR A 149 -0.94 -19.97 14.08
CA THR A 149 0.38 -20.59 14.30
C THR A 149 0.46 -22.05 13.85
N GLU A 150 -0.68 -22.70 13.63
CA GLU A 150 -0.70 -24.05 13.04
C GLU A 150 -0.34 -23.99 11.53
N MET A 151 -0.73 -22.89 10.86
CA MET A 151 -0.43 -22.68 9.44
C MET A 151 0.92 -21.98 9.23
N PHE A 152 1.20 -20.93 10.00
CA PHE A 152 2.36 -20.07 9.81
C PHE A 152 3.11 -19.82 11.11
N GLN A 153 4.34 -20.29 11.19
CA GLN A 153 5.21 -20.00 12.33
C GLN A 153 5.62 -18.53 12.36
N PRO A 154 5.80 -17.88 13.52
CA PRO A 154 6.16 -16.45 13.63
C PRO A 154 7.38 -16.04 12.82
N ASN A 155 8.42 -16.87 12.83
CA ASN A 155 9.63 -16.65 12.04
C ASN A 155 9.38 -16.62 10.51
N PHE A 156 8.38 -17.38 10.05
CA PHE A 156 7.96 -17.34 8.65
C PHE A 156 7.26 -16.01 8.35
N VAL A 157 6.33 -15.60 9.22
CA VAL A 157 5.58 -14.34 9.07
C VAL A 157 6.53 -13.15 9.10
N ARG A 158 7.57 -13.19 9.95
CA ARG A 158 8.60 -12.15 9.98
C ARG A 158 9.35 -12.05 8.65
N LYS A 159 9.80 -13.16 8.09
CA LYS A 159 10.48 -13.18 6.77
C LYS A 159 9.55 -12.74 5.65
N LEU A 160 8.28 -13.13 5.71
CA LEU A 160 7.26 -12.69 4.76
C LEU A 160 7.10 -11.17 4.78
N MET A 161 7.05 -10.57 5.98
CA MET A 161 6.93 -9.12 6.17
C MET A 161 8.17 -8.37 5.68
N ASP A 162 9.38 -8.89 5.95
CA ASP A 162 10.63 -8.31 5.45
C ASP A 162 10.69 -8.33 3.91
N ASP A 163 10.26 -9.42 3.28
CA ASP A 163 10.17 -9.52 1.83
C ASP A 163 9.03 -8.66 1.24
N ALA A 164 7.93 -8.51 1.95
CA ALA A 164 6.85 -7.59 1.59
C ALA A 164 7.37 -6.14 1.46
N GLY A 165 8.14 -5.69 2.44
CA GLY A 165 8.74 -4.35 2.40
C GLY A 165 9.80 -4.17 1.31
N LYS A 166 10.62 -5.19 1.11
CA LYS A 166 11.76 -5.11 0.17
C LYS A 166 11.35 -5.32 -1.30
N LYS A 167 10.46 -6.28 -1.58
CA LYS A 167 10.17 -6.78 -2.93
C LYS A 167 8.83 -6.30 -3.49
N VAL A 168 7.84 -6.06 -2.62
CA VAL A 168 6.48 -5.70 -3.03
C VAL A 168 6.21 -4.22 -2.85
N GLY A 169 6.36 -3.70 -1.63
CA GLY A 169 6.08 -2.31 -1.27
C GLY A 169 4.59 -1.99 -1.10
N LEU A 170 4.30 -0.78 -0.61
CA LEU A 170 2.94 -0.30 -0.31
C LEU A 170 2.52 0.82 -1.24
N CYS A 171 1.21 0.96 -1.42
CA CYS A 171 0.53 1.99 -2.19
C CYS A 171 0.91 2.01 -3.67
N ASP A 172 1.00 3.19 -4.30
CA ASP A 172 1.15 3.30 -5.75
C ASP A 172 2.62 3.35 -6.19
N TYR A 173 2.88 2.95 -7.43
CA TYR A 173 4.19 2.92 -8.10
C TYR A 173 5.29 2.25 -7.25
N ARG A 174 4.90 1.15 -6.59
CA ARG A 174 5.75 0.28 -5.76
C ARG A 174 6.53 -0.75 -6.61
N PRO A 175 7.51 -1.47 -6.07
CA PRO A 175 8.31 -2.46 -6.81
C PRO A 175 7.49 -3.49 -7.58
N GLU A 176 6.41 -4.01 -6.98
CA GLU A 176 5.49 -4.94 -7.68
C GLU A 176 4.87 -4.30 -8.95
N ARG A 177 4.72 -2.99 -8.96
CA ARG A 177 4.20 -2.19 -10.09
C ARG A 177 5.32 -1.48 -10.87
N LYS A 178 6.55 -2.04 -10.84
CA LYS A 178 7.74 -1.55 -11.54
C LYS A 178 8.17 -0.13 -11.13
N GLY A 179 7.82 0.28 -9.92
CA GLY A 179 8.20 1.58 -9.34
C GLY A 179 9.19 1.45 -8.18
N PRO A 180 9.81 2.54 -7.75
CA PRO A 180 10.80 2.55 -6.68
C PRO A 180 10.22 2.87 -5.30
N PHE A 181 8.94 3.21 -5.19
CA PHE A 181 8.32 3.78 -4.00
C PHE A 181 7.71 2.75 -3.05
N GLY A 182 7.38 3.19 -1.82
CA GLY A 182 6.64 2.39 -0.86
C GLY A 182 7.41 1.23 -0.24
N ARG A 183 8.74 1.20 -0.34
CA ARG A 183 9.58 0.20 0.34
C ARG A 183 9.70 0.53 1.81
N PHE A 184 9.74 -0.50 2.65
CA PHE A 184 9.86 -0.36 4.10
C PHE A 184 10.69 -1.48 4.72
N VAL A 185 11.07 -1.28 5.97
CA VAL A 185 11.69 -2.27 6.85
C VAL A 185 10.88 -2.41 8.13
N VAL A 186 10.93 -3.59 8.72
CA VAL A 186 10.32 -3.86 10.04
C VAL A 186 11.29 -3.41 11.12
N THR A 187 10.87 -2.44 11.93
CA THR A 187 11.66 -1.87 13.03
C THR A 187 11.22 -2.32 14.40
N GLY A 188 9.98 -2.82 14.53
CA GLY A 188 9.45 -3.39 15.77
C GLY A 188 8.67 -4.68 15.48
N TRP A 189 8.81 -5.66 16.38
CA TRP A 189 8.16 -6.96 16.30
C TRP A 189 7.94 -7.51 17.69
N GLU A 190 6.69 -7.59 18.12
CA GLU A 190 6.29 -8.04 19.46
C GLU A 190 5.21 -9.11 19.31
N GLU A 191 5.47 -10.28 19.86
CA GLU A 191 4.58 -11.46 19.83
C GLU A 191 3.80 -11.55 21.14
N GLU A 192 2.45 -11.68 21.07
CA GLU A 192 1.52 -11.83 22.18
C GLU A 192 0.76 -13.15 22.11
#